data_be4023c376c13df01100c68e0f90071b
#
_entry.id   be4023c376c13df01100c68e0f90071b
#
_cell.length_a   1.000
_cell.length_b   1.000
_cell.length_c   1.000
_cell.angle_alpha   90.00
_cell.angle_beta   90.00
_cell.angle_gamma   90.00
#
_symmetry.space_group_name_H-M   'P 1'
#
loop_
_entity.id
_entity.type
_entity.pdbx_description
1 polymer ?
#
loop_
_entity_poly.entity_id
_entity_poly.type
_entity_poly.pdbx_seq_one_letter_code
_entity_poly.pdbx_strand_id
1 'polypeptide(L)'
;LETHEILKVKEDRPGSTTIVQTEDEISAIGMAVGASLTGTRSATSTSGPGFSLMAETLGWAGINEVPVVISLFQRSGPSTGLPTRHGQDDLLFAIHAGHGEFPRIVYASGDVEDSFYDTGKCFNFADIFQLPVIHILDKFIASSVVTCKRFEPDLVSIDRGKLLEKIDGDYKRFAYSPDGISPRSKLGLENGVFWNTGDESDEHGHISEDPVNRIQMMDKRQKKVEQILTLVPKNDQAVAYGKSDICIVSWGSPKGPILDAIEMHRKEGHEISFIDIKLLEPFPTEYVKLLLKDSSVIVDIEANMTAKLGSLIRKIY
;
A
#
# COMPACT_ATOMS: atom_id res chain seq x y z
N LEU A 1 -12.87 -18.33 4.22
CA LEU A 1 -13.83 -19.05 5.08
C LEU A 1 -13.28 -19.22 6.49
N GLU A 2 -12.09 -19.82 6.68
CA GLU A 2 -11.49 -20.04 8.01
C GLU A 2 -11.26 -18.73 8.78
N THR A 3 -10.78 -17.68 8.12
CA THR A 3 -10.59 -16.36 8.73
C THR A 3 -11.91 -15.75 9.17
N HIS A 4 -12.98 -15.94 8.40
CA HIS A 4 -14.33 -15.49 8.74
C HIS A 4 -14.84 -16.18 10.00
N GLU A 5 -14.65 -17.47 10.15
CA GLU A 5 -15.06 -18.21 11.34
C GLU A 5 -14.31 -17.80 12.60
N ILE A 6 -12.99 -17.58 12.49
CA ILE A 6 -12.15 -17.12 13.62
C ILE A 6 -12.55 -15.72 14.10
N LEU A 7 -12.89 -14.81 13.18
CA LEU A 7 -13.25 -13.42 13.52
C LEU A 7 -14.71 -13.28 13.97
N LYS A 8 -15.63 -14.12 13.47
CA LYS A 8 -17.04 -14.15 13.87
C LYS A 8 -17.25 -14.35 15.38
N VAL A 9 -16.39 -15.11 16.03
CA VAL A 9 -16.39 -15.31 17.49
C VAL A 9 -16.11 -14.03 18.27
N LYS A 10 -15.63 -12.96 17.62
CA LYS A 10 -15.26 -11.67 18.25
C LYS A 10 -16.20 -10.52 17.91
N GLU A 11 -17.17 -10.72 17.02
CA GLU A 11 -18.08 -9.65 16.54
C GLU A 11 -18.91 -8.99 17.66
N ASP A 12 -19.20 -9.71 18.74
CA ASP A 12 -20.01 -9.21 19.86
C ASP A 12 -19.22 -8.37 20.88
N ARG A 13 -17.95 -8.03 20.63
CA ARG A 13 -17.12 -7.26 21.54
C ARG A 13 -16.90 -5.84 21.04
N PRO A 14 -16.94 -4.81 21.88
CA PRO A 14 -16.55 -3.44 21.50
C PRO A 14 -15.13 -3.44 20.87
N GLY A 15 -14.99 -2.85 19.70
CA GLY A 15 -13.73 -2.83 18.94
C GLY A 15 -13.46 -4.11 18.12
N SER A 16 -14.45 -5.00 17.96
CA SER A 16 -14.33 -6.18 17.11
C SER A 16 -14.27 -5.80 15.62
N THR A 17 -13.73 -6.73 14.83
CA THR A 17 -13.68 -6.61 13.37
C THR A 17 -14.97 -7.14 12.78
N THR A 18 -15.62 -6.34 11.92
CA THR A 18 -16.76 -6.80 11.12
C THR A 18 -16.26 -7.28 9.77
N ILE A 19 -16.65 -8.51 9.37
CA ILE A 19 -16.33 -9.09 8.07
C ILE A 19 -17.63 -9.22 7.28
N VAL A 20 -17.61 -8.63 6.07
CA VAL A 20 -18.75 -8.72 5.17
C VAL A 20 -18.30 -9.42 3.89
N GLN A 21 -18.99 -10.50 3.56
CA GLN A 21 -18.86 -11.12 2.24
C GLN A 21 -19.78 -10.38 1.27
N THR A 22 -19.18 -9.77 0.27
CA THR A 22 -19.90 -9.03 -0.77
C THR A 22 -20.20 -9.91 -1.97
N GLU A 23 -21.05 -9.44 -2.87
CA GLU A 23 -21.35 -10.11 -4.14
C GLU A 23 -20.10 -10.20 -5.04
N ASP A 24 -19.38 -9.09 -5.15
CA ASP A 24 -18.21 -8.95 -6.04
C ASP A 24 -17.19 -7.94 -5.49
N GLU A 25 -16.11 -7.73 -6.23
CA GLU A 25 -15.02 -6.84 -5.86
C GLU A 25 -15.42 -5.36 -5.94
N ILE A 26 -16.35 -4.98 -6.81
CA ILE A 26 -16.87 -3.59 -6.90
C ILE A 26 -17.59 -3.26 -5.60
N SER A 27 -18.47 -4.15 -5.15
CA SER A 27 -19.18 -4.01 -3.86
C SER A 27 -18.21 -4.01 -2.68
N ALA A 28 -17.16 -4.86 -2.73
CA ALA A 28 -16.18 -4.97 -1.66
C ALA A 28 -15.43 -3.67 -1.42
N ILE A 29 -14.87 -3.08 -2.47
CA ILE A 29 -14.16 -1.81 -2.34
C ILE A 29 -15.10 -0.66 -2.01
N GLY A 30 -16.32 -0.64 -2.58
CA GLY A 30 -17.32 0.36 -2.27
C GLY A 30 -17.69 0.36 -0.78
N MET A 31 -17.92 -0.82 -0.20
CA MET A 31 -18.16 -0.97 1.26
C MET A 31 -16.96 -0.57 2.10
N ALA A 32 -15.74 -0.94 1.71
CA ALA A 32 -14.54 -0.55 2.43
C ALA A 32 -14.34 0.98 2.44
N VAL A 33 -14.53 1.64 1.30
CA VAL A 33 -14.45 3.09 1.18
C VAL A 33 -15.55 3.77 2.02
N GLY A 34 -16.80 3.28 1.94
CA GLY A 34 -17.90 3.78 2.77
C GLY A 34 -17.63 3.64 4.27
N ALA A 35 -17.11 2.51 4.72
CA ALA A 35 -16.71 2.30 6.10
C ALA A 35 -15.59 3.27 6.53
N SER A 36 -14.62 3.53 5.66
CA SER A 36 -13.55 4.50 5.96
C SER A 36 -14.07 5.92 6.18
N LEU A 37 -15.10 6.36 5.46
CA LEU A 37 -15.74 7.65 5.66
C LEU A 37 -16.38 7.80 7.05
N THR A 38 -16.79 6.70 7.68
CA THR A 38 -17.27 6.71 9.08
C THR A 38 -16.15 6.80 10.12
N GLY A 39 -14.89 6.86 9.68
CA GLY A 39 -13.71 6.86 10.55
C GLY A 39 -13.22 5.45 10.93
N THR A 40 -13.82 4.38 10.40
CA THR A 40 -13.39 3.01 10.63
C THR A 40 -12.21 2.65 9.72
N ARG A 41 -11.20 1.95 10.26
CA ARG A 41 -10.17 1.32 9.40
C ARG A 41 -10.81 0.22 8.59
N SER A 42 -10.61 0.25 7.31
CA SER A 42 -11.25 -0.69 6.38
C SER A 42 -10.27 -1.25 5.37
N ALA A 43 -10.49 -2.48 4.99
CA ALA A 43 -9.70 -3.15 3.97
C ALA A 43 -10.57 -4.09 3.13
N THR A 44 -10.08 -4.38 1.94
CA THR A 44 -10.56 -5.47 1.10
C THR A 44 -9.38 -6.28 0.57
N SER A 45 -9.63 -7.52 0.14
CA SER A 45 -8.59 -8.37 -0.42
C SER A 45 -9.05 -9.02 -1.70
N THR A 46 -8.14 -9.12 -2.67
CA THR A 46 -8.44 -9.68 -3.98
C THR A 46 -7.17 -10.19 -4.69
N SER A 47 -7.32 -10.74 -5.88
CA SER A 47 -6.22 -11.01 -6.81
C SER A 47 -6.32 -10.11 -8.05
N GLY A 48 -5.39 -10.20 -8.99
CA GLY A 48 -5.31 -9.32 -10.16
C GLY A 48 -6.62 -9.10 -10.91
N PRO A 49 -7.41 -10.14 -11.27
CA PRO A 49 -8.70 -9.97 -11.95
C PRO A 49 -9.70 -9.12 -11.15
N GLY A 50 -9.85 -9.38 -9.86
CA GLY A 50 -10.75 -8.59 -9.02
C GLY A 50 -10.23 -7.18 -8.76
N PHE A 51 -8.91 -6.99 -8.67
CA PHE A 51 -8.31 -5.65 -8.57
C PHE A 51 -8.62 -4.81 -9.83
N SER A 52 -8.73 -5.42 -11.01
CA SER A 52 -9.18 -4.74 -12.23
C SER A 52 -10.58 -4.15 -12.08
N LEU A 53 -11.48 -4.84 -11.38
CA LEU A 53 -12.84 -4.35 -11.12
C LEU A 53 -12.88 -3.23 -10.07
N MET A 54 -11.86 -3.11 -9.24
CA MET A 54 -11.75 -2.06 -8.21
C MET A 54 -11.18 -0.74 -8.73
N ALA A 55 -10.65 -0.71 -9.96
CA ALA A 55 -9.84 0.40 -10.47
C ALA A 55 -10.57 1.77 -10.47
N GLU A 56 -11.85 1.81 -10.76
CA GLU A 56 -12.63 3.05 -10.73
C GLU A 56 -12.81 3.58 -9.31
N THR A 57 -13.25 2.74 -8.38
CA THR A 57 -13.45 3.14 -6.98
C THR A 57 -12.11 3.48 -6.29
N LEU A 58 -11.00 2.87 -6.73
CA LEU A 58 -9.66 3.25 -6.30
C LEU A 58 -9.36 4.71 -6.69
N GLY A 59 -9.71 5.13 -7.92
CA GLY A 59 -9.59 6.51 -8.38
C GLY A 59 -10.47 7.46 -7.57
N TRP A 60 -11.71 7.04 -7.28
CA TRP A 60 -12.62 7.81 -6.43
C TRP A 60 -12.07 8.00 -5.01
N ALA A 61 -11.50 6.95 -4.41
CA ALA A 61 -10.85 7.04 -3.11
C ALA A 61 -9.64 7.98 -3.15
N GLY A 62 -8.89 7.97 -4.26
CA GLY A 62 -7.73 8.85 -4.47
C GLY A 62 -8.09 10.33 -4.55
N ILE A 63 -9.09 10.71 -5.37
CA ILE A 63 -9.51 12.11 -5.50
C ILE A 63 -10.14 12.64 -4.21
N ASN A 64 -10.88 11.80 -3.48
CA ASN A 64 -11.55 12.13 -2.23
C ASN A 64 -10.66 11.96 -1.00
N GLU A 65 -9.42 11.57 -1.19
CA GLU A 65 -8.44 11.39 -0.11
C GLU A 65 -8.96 10.45 1.02
N VAL A 66 -9.55 9.32 0.62
CA VAL A 66 -10.14 8.34 1.53
C VAL A 66 -9.14 7.23 1.82
N PRO A 67 -8.78 7.02 3.11
CA PRO A 67 -7.91 5.90 3.50
C PRO A 67 -8.59 4.56 3.25
N VAL A 68 -7.96 3.68 2.51
CA VAL A 68 -8.41 2.29 2.33
C VAL A 68 -7.20 1.39 2.07
N VAL A 69 -7.21 0.17 2.60
CA VAL A 69 -6.18 -0.82 2.33
C VAL A 69 -6.73 -1.89 1.40
N ILE A 70 -6.01 -2.19 0.33
CA ILE A 70 -6.34 -3.26 -0.61
C ILE A 70 -5.20 -4.28 -0.56
N SER A 71 -5.46 -5.47 -0.02
CA SER A 71 -4.48 -6.56 -0.05
C SER A 71 -4.58 -7.28 -1.40
N LEU A 72 -3.60 -7.04 -2.26
CA LEU A 72 -3.52 -7.64 -3.59
C LEU A 72 -2.66 -8.91 -3.56
N PHE A 73 -3.32 -10.07 -3.57
CA PHE A 73 -2.66 -11.37 -3.61
C PHE A 73 -2.40 -11.79 -5.06
N GLN A 74 -1.21 -11.48 -5.58
CA GLN A 74 -0.84 -11.79 -6.94
C GLN A 74 -0.76 -13.29 -7.20
N ARG A 75 -1.05 -13.66 -8.42
CA ARG A 75 -0.87 -14.98 -9.00
C ARG A 75 -0.55 -14.85 -10.47
N SER A 76 -0.07 -15.92 -11.10
CA SER A 76 0.24 -15.88 -12.54
C SER A 76 -1.00 -15.55 -13.37
N GLY A 77 -0.92 -14.41 -14.11
CA GLY A 77 -1.89 -13.97 -15.10
C GLY A 77 -1.51 -14.43 -16.51
N PRO A 78 -2.11 -13.82 -17.56
CA PRO A 78 -3.23 -12.84 -17.51
C PRO A 78 -4.60 -13.49 -17.27
N SER A 79 -5.64 -12.66 -17.04
CA SER A 79 -7.00 -13.09 -16.70
C SER A 79 -7.00 -14.05 -15.48
N THR A 80 -7.75 -15.13 -15.51
CA THR A 80 -7.70 -16.16 -14.46
C THR A 80 -6.33 -16.82 -14.37
N GLY A 81 -5.63 -16.97 -15.50
CA GLY A 81 -4.27 -17.49 -15.58
C GLY A 81 -4.10 -18.83 -14.89
N LEU A 82 -3.16 -18.89 -13.95
CA LEU A 82 -2.89 -20.05 -13.11
C LEU A 82 -3.30 -19.74 -11.66
N PRO A 83 -4.58 -19.93 -11.27
CA PRO A 83 -5.12 -19.43 -10.01
C PRO A 83 -4.47 -20.02 -8.75
N THR A 84 -3.82 -21.15 -8.88
CA THR A 84 -3.12 -21.85 -7.78
C THR A 84 -1.60 -21.70 -7.84
N ARG A 85 -1.08 -20.93 -8.78
CA ARG A 85 0.36 -20.76 -8.99
C ARG A 85 0.82 -19.35 -8.66
N HIS A 86 2.06 -19.27 -8.19
CA HIS A 86 2.75 -18.03 -7.86
C HIS A 86 3.10 -17.22 -9.11
N GLY A 87 3.11 -15.90 -8.97
CA GLY A 87 3.58 -14.93 -9.95
C GLY A 87 3.62 -13.53 -9.35
N GLN A 88 4.49 -12.67 -9.88
CA GLN A 88 4.64 -11.26 -9.49
C GLN A 88 4.35 -10.34 -10.70
N ASP A 89 3.23 -10.62 -11.39
CA ASP A 89 2.90 -9.96 -12.66
C ASP A 89 2.20 -8.61 -12.47
N ASP A 90 1.64 -8.32 -11.30
CA ASP A 90 0.70 -7.22 -11.09
C ASP A 90 1.35 -5.92 -10.59
N LEU A 91 2.69 -5.85 -10.41
CA LEU A 91 3.36 -4.68 -9.84
C LEU A 91 3.03 -3.38 -10.59
N LEU A 92 3.25 -3.33 -11.89
CA LEU A 92 3.00 -2.10 -12.66
C LEU A 92 1.51 -1.78 -12.73
N PHE A 93 0.65 -2.80 -12.71
CA PHE A 93 -0.79 -2.60 -12.60
C PHE A 93 -1.16 -1.98 -11.24
N ALA A 94 -0.60 -2.44 -10.13
CA ALA A 94 -0.81 -1.84 -8.82
C ALA A 94 -0.39 -0.36 -8.77
N ILE A 95 0.76 -0.04 -9.39
CA ILE A 95 1.29 1.34 -9.47
C ILE A 95 0.38 2.24 -10.32
N HIS A 96 -0.17 1.74 -11.43
CA HIS A 96 -0.86 2.54 -12.45
C HIS A 96 -2.37 2.29 -12.56
N ALA A 97 -2.97 1.45 -11.70
CA ALA A 97 -4.39 1.14 -11.77
C ALA A 97 -5.28 2.39 -11.63
N GLY A 98 -6.36 2.42 -12.37
CA GLY A 98 -7.29 3.56 -12.46
C GLY A 98 -6.91 4.52 -13.59
N HIS A 99 -7.81 5.47 -13.85
CA HIS A 99 -7.62 6.54 -14.82
C HIS A 99 -7.32 7.87 -14.10
N GLY A 100 -6.71 8.81 -14.81
CA GLY A 100 -6.25 10.05 -14.21
C GLY A 100 -5.07 9.88 -13.28
N GLU A 101 -4.70 10.95 -12.59
CA GLU A 101 -3.52 11.02 -11.75
C GLU A 101 -3.93 11.26 -10.29
N PHE A 102 -3.56 10.35 -9.41
CA PHE A 102 -3.73 10.48 -7.96
C PHE A 102 -2.64 9.68 -7.24
N PRO A 103 -2.15 10.16 -6.09
CA PRO A 103 -1.14 9.43 -5.32
C PRO A 103 -1.74 8.19 -4.66
N ARG A 104 -0.91 7.16 -4.52
CA ARG A 104 -1.20 5.92 -3.81
C ARG A 104 0.07 5.38 -3.18
N ILE A 105 -0.08 4.41 -2.32
CA ILE A 105 1.06 3.65 -1.80
C ILE A 105 0.94 2.22 -2.29
N VAL A 106 2.04 1.67 -2.83
CA VAL A 106 2.19 0.24 -3.12
C VAL A 106 3.30 -0.29 -2.21
N TYR A 107 2.95 -1.23 -1.36
CA TYR A 107 3.84 -1.73 -0.32
C TYR A 107 3.87 -3.25 -0.32
N ALA A 108 5.06 -3.85 -0.34
CA ALA A 108 5.25 -5.29 -0.45
C ALA A 108 5.79 -5.90 0.84
N SER A 109 5.32 -7.11 1.16
CA SER A 109 5.88 -7.94 2.24
C SER A 109 6.62 -9.14 1.67
N GLY A 110 7.76 -9.48 2.25
CA GLY A 110 8.64 -10.54 1.78
C GLY A 110 8.38 -11.92 2.37
N ASP A 111 7.69 -12.00 3.50
CA ASP A 111 7.37 -13.25 4.18
C ASP A 111 6.12 -13.11 5.08
N VAL A 112 5.79 -14.18 5.82
CA VAL A 112 4.60 -14.24 6.68
C VAL A 112 4.72 -13.29 7.88
N GLU A 113 5.92 -13.14 8.46
CA GLU A 113 6.15 -12.23 9.59
C GLU A 113 6.04 -10.77 9.13
N ASP A 114 6.68 -10.42 8.02
CA ASP A 114 6.50 -9.13 7.37
C ASP A 114 5.03 -8.84 7.10
N SER A 115 4.28 -9.80 6.55
CA SER A 115 2.88 -9.61 6.19
C SER A 115 2.00 -9.21 7.38
N PHE A 116 2.28 -9.75 8.57
CA PHE A 116 1.56 -9.37 9.78
C PHE A 116 1.82 -7.92 10.20
N TYR A 117 3.10 -7.56 10.37
CA TYR A 117 3.46 -6.22 10.85
C TYR A 117 3.22 -5.14 9.79
N ASP A 118 3.48 -5.44 8.53
CA ASP A 118 3.30 -4.51 7.44
C ASP A 118 1.82 -4.22 7.16
N THR A 119 0.90 -5.15 7.41
CA THR A 119 -0.54 -4.87 7.37
C THR A 119 -0.91 -3.73 8.32
N GLY A 120 -0.38 -3.74 9.54
CA GLY A 120 -0.57 -2.65 10.50
C GLY A 120 -0.01 -1.32 10.00
N LYS A 121 1.19 -1.35 9.39
CA LYS A 121 1.80 -0.16 8.76
C LYS A 121 0.97 0.36 7.58
N CYS A 122 0.45 -0.53 6.73
CA CYS A 122 -0.42 -0.14 5.62
C CYS A 122 -1.66 0.61 6.08
N PHE A 123 -2.30 0.19 7.18
CA PHE A 123 -3.39 0.95 7.79
C PHE A 123 -2.95 2.31 8.33
N ASN A 124 -1.77 2.39 8.94
CA ASN A 124 -1.23 3.66 9.40
C ASN A 124 -0.92 4.59 8.22
N PHE A 125 -0.28 4.09 7.17
CA PHE A 125 0.00 4.87 5.96
C PHE A 125 -1.28 5.40 5.31
N ALA A 126 -2.30 4.55 5.21
CA ALA A 126 -3.58 4.98 4.67
C ALA A 126 -4.18 6.14 5.49
N ASP A 127 -4.19 6.06 6.81
CA ASP A 127 -4.73 7.09 7.69
C ASP A 127 -3.86 8.37 7.71
N ILE A 128 -2.53 8.23 7.83
CA ILE A 128 -1.59 9.35 7.92
C ILE A 128 -1.63 10.18 6.64
N PHE A 129 -1.52 9.51 5.48
CA PHE A 129 -1.43 10.19 4.19
C PHE A 129 -2.79 10.39 3.52
N GLN A 130 -3.86 9.78 4.05
CA GLN A 130 -5.22 9.82 3.49
C GLN A 130 -5.20 9.41 2.01
N LEU A 131 -4.76 8.18 1.76
CA LEU A 131 -4.58 7.61 0.44
C LEU A 131 -5.00 6.14 0.41
N PRO A 132 -5.37 5.62 -0.77
CA PRO A 132 -5.40 4.18 -0.99
C PRO A 132 -4.01 3.58 -0.83
N VAL A 133 -3.91 2.48 -0.09
CA VAL A 133 -2.70 1.68 0.06
C VAL A 133 -2.95 0.29 -0.53
N ILE A 134 -2.14 -0.09 -1.49
CA ILE A 134 -2.15 -1.43 -2.07
C ILE A 134 -1.03 -2.23 -1.38
N HIS A 135 -1.43 -3.12 -0.49
CA HIS A 135 -0.53 -4.07 0.13
C HIS A 135 -0.38 -5.26 -0.80
N ILE A 136 0.72 -5.29 -1.54
CA ILE A 136 0.95 -6.31 -2.56
C ILE A 136 1.65 -7.53 -1.96
N LEU A 137 1.01 -8.66 -2.10
CA LEU A 137 1.42 -9.98 -1.63
C LEU A 137 1.37 -10.93 -2.81
N ASP A 138 1.83 -12.15 -2.62
CA ASP A 138 1.72 -13.15 -3.68
C ASP A 138 1.16 -14.49 -3.18
N LYS A 139 0.82 -15.35 -4.12
CA LYS A 139 0.25 -16.66 -3.84
C LYS A 139 1.20 -17.56 -3.04
N PHE A 140 2.51 -17.37 -3.16
CA PHE A 140 3.48 -18.15 -2.38
C PHE A 140 3.33 -17.86 -0.88
N ILE A 141 3.36 -16.58 -0.50
CA ILE A 141 3.15 -16.15 0.89
C ILE A 141 1.76 -16.58 1.37
N ALA A 142 0.70 -16.31 0.58
CA ALA A 142 -0.69 -16.59 0.97
C ALA A 142 -0.99 -18.08 1.19
N SER A 143 -0.22 -18.98 0.57
CA SER A 143 -0.42 -20.43 0.68
C SER A 143 0.64 -21.15 1.51
N SER A 144 1.64 -20.41 2.00
CA SER A 144 2.70 -20.99 2.83
C SER A 144 2.19 -21.33 4.22
N VAL A 145 2.62 -22.49 4.72
CA VAL A 145 2.46 -22.89 6.11
C VAL A 145 3.86 -22.97 6.71
N VAL A 146 4.18 -22.02 7.57
CA VAL A 146 5.54 -21.88 8.14
C VAL A 146 5.49 -21.84 9.66
N THR A 147 6.56 -22.32 10.30
CA THR A 147 6.78 -22.09 11.71
C THR A 147 7.43 -20.72 11.89
N CYS A 148 6.80 -19.84 12.63
CA CYS A 148 7.31 -18.52 12.93
C CYS A 148 7.20 -18.24 14.44
N LYS A 149 7.84 -17.17 14.91
CA LYS A 149 7.64 -16.68 16.26
C LYS A 149 6.18 -16.22 16.43
N ARG A 150 5.70 -16.30 17.66
CA ARG A 150 4.38 -15.73 17.97
C ARG A 150 4.39 -14.24 17.66
N PHE A 151 3.40 -13.78 16.92
CA PHE A 151 3.24 -12.35 16.66
C PHE A 151 2.94 -11.60 17.94
N GLU A 152 3.49 -10.41 18.05
CA GLU A 152 3.31 -9.48 19.16
C GLU A 152 2.46 -8.27 18.69
N PRO A 153 1.12 -8.34 18.81
CA PRO A 153 0.24 -7.27 18.31
C PRO A 153 0.54 -5.91 18.93
N ASP A 154 1.06 -5.88 20.15
CA ASP A 154 1.39 -4.65 20.88
C ASP A 154 2.56 -3.88 20.24
N LEU A 155 3.34 -4.52 19.36
CA LEU A 155 4.38 -3.85 18.56
C LEU A 155 3.80 -3.09 17.37
N VAL A 156 2.52 -3.31 17.04
CA VAL A 156 1.84 -2.58 15.97
C VAL A 156 1.24 -1.31 16.56
N SER A 157 1.92 -0.19 16.39
CA SER A 157 1.37 1.12 16.77
C SER A 157 0.16 1.48 15.91
N ILE A 158 -0.79 2.23 16.50
CA ILE A 158 -1.94 2.73 15.76
C ILE A 158 -1.79 4.24 15.62
N ASP A 159 -1.60 4.70 14.39
CA ASP A 159 -1.57 6.12 14.04
C ASP A 159 -2.72 6.45 13.08
N ARG A 160 -3.60 7.35 13.51
CA ARG A 160 -4.79 7.78 12.76
C ARG A 160 -4.54 9.07 11.96
N GLY A 161 -3.29 9.57 11.95
CA GLY A 161 -2.94 10.82 11.31
C GLY A 161 -3.79 11.99 11.82
N LYS A 162 -4.25 12.83 10.89
CA LYS A 162 -5.05 14.03 11.23
C LYS A 162 -6.57 13.76 11.35
N LEU A 163 -6.98 12.62 11.90
CA LEU A 163 -8.39 12.33 12.19
C LEU A 163 -8.85 13.19 13.37
N LEU A 164 -9.91 13.98 13.16
CA LEU A 164 -10.45 14.88 14.16
C LEU A 164 -11.48 14.17 15.06
N GLU A 165 -11.41 14.47 16.35
CA GLU A 165 -12.43 14.05 17.33
C GLU A 165 -13.43 15.17 17.65
N LYS A 166 -13.03 16.43 17.42
CA LYS A 166 -13.85 17.63 17.63
C LYS A 166 -13.53 18.66 16.58
N ILE A 167 -14.54 19.43 16.19
CA ILE A 167 -14.41 20.52 15.22
C ILE A 167 -15.04 21.78 15.82
N ASP A 168 -14.23 22.83 15.89
CA ASP A 168 -14.66 24.16 16.30
C ASP A 168 -14.55 25.09 15.09
N GLY A 169 -15.69 25.67 14.66
CA GLY A 169 -15.75 26.62 13.54
C GLY A 169 -16.01 26.00 12.17
N ASP A 170 -15.58 26.70 11.12
CA ASP A 170 -15.77 26.30 9.73
C ASP A 170 -14.84 25.14 9.36
N TYR A 171 -15.42 24.05 8.88
CA TYR A 171 -14.68 22.85 8.51
C TYR A 171 -14.52 22.71 7.00
N LYS A 172 -13.28 22.56 6.56
CA LYS A 172 -12.92 22.32 5.18
C LYS A 172 -12.23 20.95 5.06
N ARG A 173 -12.96 19.95 4.53
CA ARG A 173 -12.43 18.59 4.37
C ARG A 173 -11.17 18.55 3.52
N PHE A 174 -11.09 19.39 2.49
CA PHE A 174 -10.00 19.44 1.53
C PHE A 174 -9.15 20.69 1.67
N ALA A 175 -9.11 21.30 2.86
CA ALA A 175 -8.32 22.51 3.12
C ALA A 175 -6.90 22.39 2.59
N TYR A 176 -6.40 23.43 1.98
CA TYR A 176 -5.00 23.50 1.58
C TYR A 176 -4.11 23.48 2.80
N SER A 177 -3.08 22.64 2.78
CA SER A 177 -2.12 22.50 3.87
C SER A 177 -0.70 22.40 3.30
N PRO A 178 0.32 22.84 4.04
CA PRO A 178 1.69 22.81 3.57
C PRO A 178 2.19 21.42 3.18
N ASP A 179 1.72 20.39 3.89
CA ASP A 179 2.06 18.98 3.68
C ASP A 179 1.08 18.24 2.74
N GLY A 180 0.06 18.91 2.24
CA GLY A 180 -0.96 18.31 1.38
C GLY A 180 -1.99 17.43 2.11
N ILE A 181 -1.92 17.35 3.45
CA ILE A 181 -2.76 16.46 4.27
C ILE A 181 -3.70 17.30 5.12
N SER A 182 -4.98 17.39 4.73
CA SER A 182 -5.99 18.16 5.47
C SER A 182 -6.46 17.40 6.73
N PRO A 183 -6.88 18.12 7.79
CA PRO A 183 -7.59 17.48 8.89
C PRO A 183 -8.85 16.77 8.41
N ARG A 184 -9.09 15.53 8.83
CA ARG A 184 -10.18 14.67 8.37
C ARG A 184 -11.22 14.45 9.47
N SER A 185 -12.47 14.82 9.18
CA SER A 185 -13.61 14.41 10.00
C SER A 185 -14.07 12.99 9.65
N LYS A 186 -14.98 12.47 10.42
CA LYS A 186 -15.74 11.24 10.16
C LYS A 186 -17.23 11.57 10.07
N LEU A 187 -17.97 10.78 9.32
CA LEU A 187 -19.42 10.94 9.25
C LEU A 187 -20.05 10.85 10.65
N GLY A 188 -20.95 11.78 10.96
CA GLY A 188 -21.60 11.91 12.26
C GLY A 188 -20.86 12.76 13.28
N LEU A 189 -19.67 13.30 12.97
CA LEU A 189 -18.99 14.25 13.83
C LEU A 189 -19.70 15.62 13.75
N GLU A 190 -20.02 16.21 14.89
CA GLU A 190 -20.64 17.53 14.98
C GLU A 190 -19.75 18.59 14.30
N ASN A 191 -20.34 19.48 13.52
CA ASN A 191 -19.67 20.49 12.68
C ASN A 191 -18.70 19.91 11.62
N GLY A 192 -18.66 18.58 11.41
CA GLY A 192 -17.76 17.91 10.48
C GLY A 192 -18.41 17.51 9.16
N VAL A 193 -19.49 18.15 8.76
CA VAL A 193 -20.18 17.89 7.49
C VAL A 193 -19.36 18.41 6.33
N PHE A 194 -19.24 17.62 5.28
CA PHE A 194 -18.56 17.97 4.03
C PHE A 194 -19.24 17.31 2.85
N TRP A 195 -18.98 17.82 1.66
CA TRP A 195 -19.42 17.22 0.41
C TRP A 195 -18.38 16.26 -0.13
N ASN A 196 -18.84 15.24 -0.81
CA ASN A 196 -17.98 14.22 -1.40
C ASN A 196 -18.61 13.72 -2.71
N THR A 197 -17.91 13.93 -3.82
CA THR A 197 -18.39 13.61 -5.17
C THR A 197 -17.32 12.87 -5.97
N GLY A 198 -17.63 12.45 -7.19
CA GLY A 198 -16.65 11.92 -8.14
C GLY A 198 -15.93 13.00 -8.96
N ASP A 199 -16.35 14.26 -8.82
CA ASP A 199 -15.80 15.39 -9.56
C ASP A 199 -14.67 16.06 -8.77
N GLU A 200 -13.91 16.95 -9.43
CA GLU A 200 -13.00 17.84 -8.72
C GLU A 200 -13.78 18.80 -7.83
N SER A 201 -13.22 19.12 -6.67
CA SER A 201 -13.91 19.90 -5.65
C SER A 201 -13.05 21.02 -5.08
N ASP A 202 -13.73 21.99 -4.46
CA ASP A 202 -13.09 23.01 -3.64
C ASP A 202 -12.72 22.47 -2.23
N GLU A 203 -12.21 23.33 -1.37
CA GLU A 203 -11.82 22.95 0.01
C GLU A 203 -12.99 22.40 0.85
N HIS A 204 -14.24 22.74 0.56
CA HIS A 204 -15.45 22.23 1.24
C HIS A 204 -15.99 20.94 0.63
N GLY A 205 -15.51 20.55 -0.55
CA GLY A 205 -15.99 19.40 -1.31
C GLY A 205 -17.08 19.74 -2.34
N HIS A 206 -17.39 21.02 -2.55
CA HIS A 206 -18.32 21.43 -3.61
C HIS A 206 -17.64 21.27 -4.98
N ILE A 207 -18.40 20.80 -5.97
CA ILE A 207 -17.89 20.62 -7.33
C ILE A 207 -17.36 21.96 -7.87
N SER A 208 -16.17 21.91 -8.46
CA SER A 208 -15.49 23.07 -9.02
C SER A 208 -14.78 22.72 -10.32
N GLU A 209 -15.17 23.38 -11.41
CA GLU A 209 -14.48 23.31 -12.71
C GLU A 209 -13.50 24.48 -12.91
N ASP A 210 -13.23 25.27 -11.86
CA ASP A 210 -12.23 26.34 -11.91
C ASP A 210 -10.82 25.77 -12.14
N PRO A 211 -10.13 26.15 -13.23
CA PRO A 211 -8.80 25.63 -13.54
C PRO A 211 -7.74 25.97 -12.47
N VAL A 212 -7.89 27.09 -11.77
CA VAL A 212 -6.97 27.47 -10.68
C VAL A 212 -7.14 26.53 -9.50
N ASN A 213 -8.40 26.26 -9.09
CA ASN A 213 -8.71 25.29 -8.05
C ASN A 213 -8.20 23.89 -8.44
N ARG A 214 -8.40 23.49 -9.70
CA ARG A 214 -7.92 22.18 -10.19
C ARG A 214 -6.41 22.03 -10.01
N ILE A 215 -5.62 23.02 -10.40
CA ILE A 215 -4.16 23.01 -10.25
C ILE A 215 -3.81 22.91 -8.77
N GLN A 216 -4.40 23.71 -7.91
CA GLN A 216 -4.11 23.73 -6.48
C GLN A 216 -4.46 22.40 -5.79
N MET A 217 -5.58 21.76 -6.15
CA MET A 217 -5.97 20.46 -5.60
C MET A 217 -5.06 19.33 -6.08
N MET A 218 -4.62 19.36 -7.33
CA MET A 218 -3.63 18.42 -7.85
C MET A 218 -2.30 18.56 -7.12
N ASP A 219 -1.79 19.79 -6.99
CA ASP A 219 -0.54 20.08 -6.26
C ASP A 219 -0.65 19.64 -4.80
N LYS A 220 -1.79 19.93 -4.15
CA LYS A 220 -2.04 19.48 -2.77
C LYS A 220 -1.93 17.96 -2.65
N ARG A 221 -2.62 17.21 -3.51
CA ARG A 221 -2.58 15.75 -3.48
C ARG A 221 -1.17 15.23 -3.80
N GLN A 222 -0.47 15.84 -4.75
CA GLN A 222 0.86 15.42 -5.16
C GLN A 222 1.92 15.66 -4.08
N LYS A 223 1.81 16.68 -3.24
CA LYS A 223 2.70 16.91 -2.08
C LYS A 223 2.78 15.74 -1.13
N LYS A 224 1.73 14.92 -1.05
CA LYS A 224 1.72 13.72 -0.20
C LYS A 224 2.82 12.71 -0.60
N VAL A 225 3.20 12.66 -1.87
CA VAL A 225 4.29 11.79 -2.37
C VAL A 225 5.60 12.13 -1.68
N GLU A 226 5.92 13.42 -1.56
CA GLU A 226 7.12 13.89 -0.87
C GLU A 226 7.07 13.58 0.63
N GLN A 227 5.88 13.73 1.23
CA GLN A 227 5.66 13.39 2.64
C GLN A 227 5.87 11.89 2.90
N ILE A 228 5.38 11.01 2.03
CA ILE A 228 5.59 9.56 2.14
C ILE A 228 7.08 9.24 2.16
N LEU A 229 7.84 9.73 1.18
CA LEU A 229 9.29 9.47 1.07
C LEU A 229 10.09 10.03 2.25
N THR A 230 9.58 11.07 2.90
CA THR A 230 10.21 11.71 4.06
C THR A 230 9.86 11.03 5.37
N LEU A 231 8.59 10.71 5.59
CA LEU A 231 8.07 10.25 6.87
C LEU A 231 8.12 8.72 7.03
N VAL A 232 8.02 7.97 5.94
CA VAL A 232 8.17 6.50 6.02
C VAL A 232 9.62 6.16 6.38
N PRO A 233 9.84 5.40 7.47
CA PRO A 233 11.19 5.04 7.90
C PRO A 233 11.99 4.34 6.79
N LYS A 234 13.28 4.55 6.74
CA LYS A 234 14.14 3.99 5.67
C LYS A 234 14.06 2.47 5.58
N ASN A 235 14.04 1.78 6.74
CA ASN A 235 13.88 0.32 6.79
C ASN A 235 12.49 -0.16 6.34
N ASP A 236 11.49 0.72 6.30
CA ASP A 236 10.18 0.44 5.72
C ASP A 236 10.12 0.81 4.23
N GLN A 237 11.09 1.55 3.71
CA GLN A 237 11.24 1.78 2.27
C GLN A 237 11.99 0.63 1.58
N ALA A 238 13.15 0.24 2.13
CA ALA A 238 13.94 -0.90 1.67
C ALA A 238 14.86 -1.39 2.78
N VAL A 239 15.18 -2.68 2.76
CA VAL A 239 16.09 -3.32 3.72
C VAL A 239 17.32 -3.86 2.99
N ALA A 240 18.50 -3.47 3.46
CA ALA A 240 19.77 -3.94 2.89
C ALA A 240 20.39 -5.06 3.76
N TYR A 241 20.81 -6.13 3.11
CA TYR A 241 21.48 -7.27 3.70
C TYR A 241 22.92 -7.38 3.15
N GLY A 242 23.90 -7.04 3.98
CA GLY A 242 25.31 -7.04 3.60
C GLY A 242 25.71 -5.85 2.71
N LYS A 243 26.96 -5.90 2.25
CA LYS A 243 27.54 -4.96 1.26
C LYS A 243 28.48 -5.76 0.36
N SER A 244 28.34 -5.58 -0.94
CA SER A 244 29.18 -6.25 -1.92
C SER A 244 29.13 -5.48 -3.25
N ASP A 245 30.11 -5.73 -4.10
CA ASP A 245 30.16 -5.29 -5.48
C ASP A 245 29.04 -5.90 -6.35
N ILE A 246 28.58 -7.10 -5.96
CA ILE A 246 27.40 -7.78 -6.55
C ILE A 246 26.22 -7.60 -5.60
N CYS A 247 25.15 -6.93 -6.07
CA CYS A 247 23.94 -6.70 -5.31
C CYS A 247 22.72 -7.31 -6.01
N ILE A 248 22.00 -8.15 -5.29
CA ILE A 248 20.69 -8.62 -5.70
C ILE A 248 19.66 -7.55 -5.28
N VAL A 249 18.68 -7.28 -6.14
CA VAL A 249 17.50 -6.50 -5.83
C VAL A 249 16.26 -7.35 -6.04
N SER A 250 15.29 -7.25 -5.14
CA SER A 250 14.02 -7.97 -5.25
C SER A 250 12.96 -7.31 -4.38
N TRP A 251 11.76 -7.86 -4.41
CA TRP A 251 10.62 -7.49 -3.58
C TRP A 251 9.71 -8.70 -3.36
N GLY A 252 9.01 -8.77 -2.23
CA GLY A 252 8.05 -9.83 -1.97
C GLY A 252 8.70 -11.19 -1.70
N SER A 253 8.02 -12.28 -2.05
CA SER A 253 8.36 -13.64 -1.64
C SER A 253 9.73 -14.20 -2.08
N PRO A 254 10.42 -13.71 -3.10
CA PRO A 254 11.81 -14.12 -3.37
C PRO A 254 12.79 -13.84 -2.23
N LYS A 255 12.46 -12.97 -1.27
CA LYS A 255 13.29 -12.63 -0.11
C LYS A 255 13.89 -13.86 0.59
N GLY A 256 13.07 -14.83 0.98
CA GLY A 256 13.55 -16.03 1.68
C GLY A 256 14.56 -16.84 0.87
N PRO A 257 14.20 -17.32 -0.33
CA PRO A 257 15.13 -18.04 -1.22
C PRO A 257 16.41 -17.28 -1.55
N ILE A 258 16.36 -15.94 -1.70
CA ILE A 258 17.54 -15.11 -1.93
C ILE A 258 18.47 -15.14 -0.72
N LEU A 259 17.95 -14.97 0.48
CA LEU A 259 18.74 -15.01 1.71
C LEU A 259 19.41 -16.37 1.92
N ASP A 260 18.68 -17.45 1.65
CA ASP A 260 19.23 -18.82 1.71
C ASP A 260 20.36 -19.02 0.69
N ALA A 261 20.17 -18.56 -0.55
CA ALA A 261 21.19 -18.65 -1.60
C ALA A 261 22.45 -17.83 -1.24
N ILE A 262 22.29 -16.63 -0.71
CA ILE A 262 23.41 -15.79 -0.25
C ILE A 262 24.20 -16.50 0.85
N GLU A 263 23.51 -17.14 1.80
CA GLU A 263 24.18 -17.89 2.88
C GLU A 263 24.96 -19.10 2.34
N MET A 264 24.44 -19.79 1.32
CA MET A 264 25.17 -20.87 0.64
C MET A 264 26.43 -20.36 -0.05
N HIS A 265 26.33 -19.28 -0.84
CA HIS A 265 27.45 -18.67 -1.54
C HIS A 265 28.51 -18.10 -0.58
N ARG A 266 28.09 -17.56 0.56
CA ARG A 266 29.02 -17.08 1.58
C ARG A 266 29.89 -18.21 2.14
N LYS A 267 29.35 -19.43 2.31
CA LYS A 267 30.11 -20.61 2.72
C LYS A 267 31.16 -21.04 1.68
N GLU A 268 30.95 -20.65 0.43
CA GLU A 268 31.89 -20.89 -0.68
C GLU A 268 32.91 -19.74 -0.85
N GLY A 269 32.84 -18.70 -0.01
CA GLY A 269 33.73 -17.54 -0.04
C GLY A 269 33.30 -16.41 -0.96
N HIS A 270 32.05 -16.42 -1.43
CA HIS A 270 31.50 -15.37 -2.28
C HIS A 270 30.64 -14.40 -1.46
N GLU A 271 30.93 -13.10 -1.57
CA GLU A 271 30.12 -12.05 -0.93
C GLU A 271 29.13 -11.49 -1.94
N ILE A 272 27.85 -11.58 -1.56
CA ILE A 272 26.72 -11.03 -2.32
C ILE A 272 25.85 -10.22 -1.34
N SER A 273 25.45 -9.04 -1.73
CA SER A 273 24.48 -8.23 -0.97
C SER A 273 23.09 -8.34 -1.55
N PHE A 274 22.08 -7.98 -0.75
CA PHE A 274 20.69 -8.00 -1.16
C PHE A 274 19.97 -6.76 -0.67
N ILE A 275 19.13 -6.18 -1.52
CA ILE A 275 18.20 -5.10 -1.16
C ILE A 275 16.77 -5.61 -1.42
N ASP A 276 16.02 -5.76 -0.32
CA ASP A 276 14.59 -6.04 -0.34
C ASP A 276 13.83 -4.72 -0.37
N ILE A 277 13.15 -4.43 -1.48
CA ILE A 277 12.41 -3.17 -1.68
C ILE A 277 10.96 -3.37 -1.25
N LYS A 278 10.56 -2.66 -0.18
CA LYS A 278 9.22 -2.77 0.41
C LYS A 278 8.27 -1.69 -0.12
N LEU A 279 8.72 -0.44 -0.22
CA LEU A 279 7.94 0.67 -0.78
C LEU A 279 8.18 0.74 -2.29
N LEU A 280 7.15 0.38 -3.07
CA LEU A 280 7.23 0.29 -4.53
C LEU A 280 6.60 1.50 -5.23
N GLU A 281 5.65 2.18 -4.54
CA GLU A 281 5.10 3.47 -4.96
C GLU A 281 4.74 4.30 -3.72
N PRO A 282 5.21 5.56 -3.61
CA PRO A 282 6.20 6.18 -4.47
C PRO A 282 7.57 5.49 -4.34
N PHE A 283 8.24 5.29 -5.46
CA PHE A 283 9.52 4.58 -5.46
C PHE A 283 10.61 5.39 -4.75
N PRO A 284 11.34 4.84 -3.75
CA PRO A 284 12.31 5.58 -2.93
C PRO A 284 13.65 5.76 -3.65
N THR A 285 13.64 6.45 -4.77
CA THR A 285 14.73 6.60 -5.73
C THR A 285 16.06 6.95 -5.08
N GLU A 286 16.10 8.01 -4.28
CA GLU A 286 17.36 8.50 -3.69
C GLU A 286 17.92 7.52 -2.65
N TYR A 287 17.05 6.83 -1.94
CA TYR A 287 17.48 5.84 -0.96
C TYR A 287 17.99 4.56 -1.64
N VAL A 288 17.31 4.08 -2.68
CA VAL A 288 17.77 2.91 -3.46
C VAL A 288 19.09 3.20 -4.16
N LYS A 289 19.27 4.39 -4.77
CA LYS A 289 20.56 4.80 -5.30
C LYS A 289 21.67 4.79 -4.25
N LEU A 290 21.38 5.30 -3.04
CA LEU A 290 22.34 5.29 -1.96
C LEU A 290 22.76 3.87 -1.56
N LEU A 291 21.83 2.94 -1.51
CA LEU A 291 22.09 1.54 -1.18
C LEU A 291 22.90 0.81 -2.27
N LEU A 292 22.67 1.15 -3.53
CA LEU A 292 23.33 0.53 -4.70
C LEU A 292 24.66 1.19 -5.13
N LYS A 293 25.03 2.30 -4.51
CA LYS A 293 26.15 3.15 -4.97
C LYS A 293 27.51 2.45 -5.10
N ASP A 294 27.73 1.43 -4.28
CA ASP A 294 29.02 0.69 -4.20
C ASP A 294 28.97 -0.64 -5.00
N SER A 295 27.86 -0.91 -5.71
CA SER A 295 27.67 -2.14 -6.48
C SER A 295 27.93 -1.91 -7.96
N SER A 296 28.81 -2.69 -8.56
CA SER A 296 29.09 -2.66 -10.02
C SER A 296 28.16 -3.60 -10.81
N VAL A 297 27.63 -4.64 -10.14
CA VAL A 297 26.70 -5.59 -10.74
C VAL A 297 25.41 -5.60 -9.92
N ILE A 298 24.29 -5.31 -10.58
CA ILE A 298 22.96 -5.37 -9.99
C ILE A 298 22.18 -6.49 -10.66
N VAL A 299 21.70 -7.44 -9.87
CA VAL A 299 20.93 -8.61 -10.33
C VAL A 299 19.49 -8.47 -9.85
N ASP A 300 18.55 -8.30 -10.76
CA ASP A 300 17.13 -8.25 -10.45
C ASP A 300 16.54 -9.67 -10.44
N ILE A 301 15.93 -10.06 -9.32
CA ILE A 301 15.28 -11.37 -9.16
C ILE A 301 13.81 -11.16 -8.88
N GLU A 302 12.98 -11.53 -9.82
CA GLU A 302 11.52 -11.42 -9.76
C GLU A 302 10.83 -12.66 -10.35
N ALA A 303 9.64 -12.97 -9.85
CA ALA A 303 8.80 -14.04 -10.39
C ALA A 303 7.85 -13.51 -11.49
N ASN A 304 8.40 -12.77 -12.47
CA ASN A 304 7.69 -12.31 -13.67
C ASN A 304 8.64 -12.29 -14.88
N MET A 305 8.06 -12.23 -16.08
CA MET A 305 8.84 -12.34 -17.33
C MET A 305 9.52 -11.05 -17.76
N THR A 306 9.04 -9.88 -17.31
CA THR A 306 9.38 -8.59 -17.92
C THR A 306 10.20 -7.66 -17.01
N ALA A 307 10.73 -8.17 -15.89
CA ALA A 307 11.54 -7.41 -14.94
C ALA A 307 10.88 -6.09 -14.55
N LYS A 308 9.75 -6.17 -13.86
CA LYS A 308 8.94 -4.98 -13.52
C LYS A 308 9.65 -4.07 -12.52
N LEU A 309 10.24 -4.62 -11.45
CA LEU A 309 11.13 -3.88 -10.57
C LEU A 309 12.37 -3.40 -11.32
N GLY A 310 12.98 -4.26 -12.13
CA GLY A 310 14.11 -3.89 -12.97
C GLY A 310 13.80 -2.71 -13.89
N SER A 311 12.54 -2.55 -14.33
CA SER A 311 12.11 -1.39 -15.11
C SER A 311 12.07 -0.10 -14.28
N LEU A 312 11.71 -0.18 -13.01
CA LEU A 312 11.74 0.97 -12.09
C LEU A 312 13.19 1.38 -11.78
N ILE A 313 14.05 0.40 -11.51
CA ILE A 313 15.47 0.63 -11.23
C ILE A 313 16.17 1.26 -12.43
N ARG A 314 15.91 0.77 -13.66
CA ARG A 314 16.48 1.35 -14.89
C ARG A 314 16.08 2.80 -15.18
N LYS A 315 14.97 3.27 -14.59
CA LYS A 315 14.59 4.70 -14.71
C LYS A 315 15.44 5.62 -13.84
N ILE A 316 16.15 5.08 -12.87
CA ILE A 316 16.94 5.86 -11.92
C ILE A 316 18.45 5.74 -12.16
N TYR A 317 18.86 4.87 -13.06
CA TYR A 317 20.22 4.68 -13.58
C TYR A 317 20.26 4.94 -15.08
#